data_34869e8f98d43f700d309b89d9dd3ddd
#
_entry.id   34869e8f98d43f700d309b89d9dd3ddd
#
_cell.length_a   1.000
_cell.length_b   1.000
_cell.length_c   1.000
_cell.angle_alpha   90.00
_cell.angle_beta   90.00
_cell.angle_gamma   90.00
#
_symmetry.space_group_name_H-M   'P 1'
#
loop_
_entity.id
_entity.type
_entity.pdbx_description
1 polymer ?
#
loop_
_entity_poly.entity_id
_entity_poly.type
_entity_poly.pdbx_seq_one_letter_code
_entity_poly.pdbx_strand_id
1 'polypeptide(L)'
;MLFLFYPEGIPHSTLHQIEKISLTDSRVIINGPSGSGKELVARKIHKKSKRNNKAFIILNGALLDKEKYEAELFGLEKDDGSILYGALEKANKGTLLIDQVSEIPLEIQSKILRVLTDQKFKRVNGSNDVSVDVRLICSSSKDLKKEIEIGNFREDLFHRINVFEINIEPLNQRISDI
;
A
#
# COMPACT_ATOMS: atom_id res chain seq x y z
N MET A 1 2.62 -36.31 -13.92
CA MET A 1 1.86 -35.11 -13.53
C MET A 1 2.79 -34.33 -12.60
N LEU A 2 3.53 -33.37 -13.16
CA LEU A 2 4.55 -32.63 -12.44
C LEU A 2 3.83 -31.56 -11.61
N PHE A 3 3.77 -31.74 -10.29
CA PHE A 3 3.38 -30.66 -9.37
C PHE A 3 4.53 -29.64 -9.34
N LEU A 4 4.37 -28.54 -10.05
CA LEU A 4 5.24 -27.39 -9.92
C LEU A 4 4.98 -26.73 -8.55
N PHE A 5 5.74 -27.17 -7.57
CA PHE A 5 5.89 -26.45 -6.32
C PHE A 5 6.50 -25.09 -6.62
N TYR A 6 5.70 -24.03 -6.53
CA TYR A 6 6.23 -22.68 -6.42
C TYR A 6 6.53 -22.42 -4.94
N PRO A 7 7.79 -22.19 -4.57
CA PRO A 7 8.21 -22.07 -3.15
C PRO A 7 7.76 -20.78 -2.45
N GLU A 8 6.80 -20.05 -3.00
CA GLU A 8 6.47 -18.70 -2.54
C GLU A 8 5.02 -18.53 -2.05
N GLY A 9 4.20 -19.59 -1.94
CA GLY A 9 2.85 -19.52 -1.37
C GLY A 9 1.86 -18.55 -2.06
N ILE A 10 2.06 -18.26 -3.36
CA ILE A 10 1.18 -17.40 -4.14
C ILE A 10 0.38 -18.26 -5.13
N PRO A 11 -0.97 -18.13 -5.18
CA PRO A 11 -1.80 -18.88 -6.11
C PRO A 11 -1.41 -18.65 -7.57
N HIS A 12 -1.45 -19.70 -8.41
CA HIS A 12 -1.07 -19.61 -9.83
C HIS A 12 -1.91 -18.57 -10.61
N SER A 13 -3.21 -18.46 -10.31
CA SER A 13 -4.10 -17.44 -10.87
C SER A 13 -3.65 -16.01 -10.53
N THR A 14 -3.17 -15.81 -9.32
CA THR A 14 -2.63 -14.53 -8.84
C THR A 14 -1.29 -14.18 -9.50
N LEU A 15 -0.46 -15.19 -9.82
CA LEU A 15 0.83 -14.95 -10.49
C LEU A 15 0.68 -14.31 -11.86
N HIS A 16 -0.30 -14.73 -12.65
CA HIS A 16 -0.57 -14.12 -13.96
C HIS A 16 -1.04 -12.66 -13.84
N GLN A 17 -1.88 -12.36 -12.84
CA GLN A 17 -2.29 -10.99 -12.54
C GLN A 17 -1.09 -10.14 -12.12
N ILE A 18 -0.22 -10.67 -11.24
CA ILE A 18 1.00 -9.99 -10.79
C ILE A 18 1.89 -9.65 -11.98
N GLU A 19 2.08 -10.54 -12.93
CA GLU A 19 2.93 -10.30 -14.11
C GLU A 19 2.43 -9.13 -14.94
N LYS A 20 1.15 -9.09 -15.25
CA LYS A 20 0.54 -7.98 -16.01
C LYS A 20 0.62 -6.65 -15.27
N ILE A 21 0.27 -6.64 -13.98
CA ILE A 21 0.21 -5.44 -13.16
C ILE A 21 1.62 -4.88 -12.89
N SER A 22 2.61 -5.75 -12.76
CA SER A 22 4.00 -5.35 -12.48
C SER A 22 4.61 -4.49 -13.58
N LEU A 23 4.19 -4.67 -14.82
CA LEU A 23 4.68 -3.90 -15.96
C LEU A 23 4.15 -2.46 -16.01
N THR A 24 3.15 -2.15 -15.21
CA THR A 24 2.53 -0.82 -15.11
C THR A 24 2.91 -0.14 -13.80
N ASP A 25 2.72 1.19 -13.72
CA ASP A 25 2.81 1.96 -12.49
C ASP A 25 1.45 2.15 -11.81
N SER A 26 0.44 1.39 -12.24
CA SER A 26 -0.90 1.46 -11.69
C SER A 26 -0.93 1.09 -10.20
N ARG A 27 -1.87 1.71 -9.48
CA ARG A 27 -2.14 1.41 -8.08
C ARG A 27 -2.84 0.06 -7.98
N VAL A 28 -2.59 -0.63 -6.89
CA VAL A 28 -3.12 -1.98 -6.65
C VAL A 28 -3.70 -2.04 -5.24
N ILE A 29 -4.90 -2.62 -5.11
CA ILE A 29 -5.44 -3.08 -3.83
C ILE A 29 -5.33 -4.60 -3.76
N ILE A 30 -4.81 -5.10 -2.65
CA ILE A 30 -4.70 -6.53 -2.37
C ILE A 30 -5.62 -6.84 -1.18
N ASN A 31 -6.71 -7.53 -1.45
CA ASN A 31 -7.68 -7.96 -0.45
C ASN A 31 -7.44 -9.40 -0.03
N GLY A 32 -7.70 -9.70 1.22
CA GLY A 32 -7.65 -11.05 1.75
C GLY A 32 -7.52 -11.08 3.26
N PRO A 33 -7.86 -12.18 3.92
CA PRO A 33 -7.80 -12.29 5.36
C PRO A 33 -6.39 -12.03 5.92
N SER A 34 -6.30 -11.78 7.21
CA SER A 34 -5.00 -11.65 7.89
C SER A 34 -4.18 -12.93 7.68
N GLY A 35 -2.88 -12.82 7.45
CA GLY A 35 -2.00 -13.96 7.20
C GLY A 35 -2.10 -14.59 5.80
N SER A 36 -2.93 -14.07 4.88
CA SER A 36 -3.09 -14.65 3.53
C SER A 36 -1.92 -14.41 2.57
N GLY A 37 -0.88 -13.67 2.99
CA GLY A 37 0.29 -13.39 2.14
C GLY A 37 0.19 -12.12 1.30
N LYS A 38 -0.65 -11.15 1.67
CA LYS A 38 -0.81 -9.87 0.95
C LYS A 38 0.51 -9.11 0.77
N GLU A 39 1.34 -9.06 1.81
CA GLU A 39 2.67 -8.43 1.74
C GLU A 39 3.58 -9.16 0.73
N LEU A 40 3.55 -10.48 0.71
CA LEU A 40 4.35 -11.29 -0.23
C LEU A 40 3.97 -10.97 -1.69
N VAL A 41 2.67 -10.84 -1.97
CA VAL A 41 2.17 -10.43 -3.28
C VAL A 41 2.66 -9.02 -3.63
N ALA A 42 2.57 -8.05 -2.71
CA ALA A 42 3.07 -6.70 -2.93
C ALA A 42 4.58 -6.67 -3.24
N ARG A 43 5.39 -7.42 -2.49
CA ARG A 43 6.84 -7.57 -2.73
C ARG A 43 7.12 -8.19 -4.10
N LYS A 44 6.32 -9.17 -4.52
CA LYS A 44 6.46 -9.81 -5.85
C LYS A 44 6.13 -8.82 -6.98
N ILE A 45 5.07 -8.01 -6.82
CA ILE A 45 4.71 -6.94 -7.77
C ILE A 45 5.87 -5.96 -7.91
N HIS A 46 6.44 -5.50 -6.79
CA HIS A 46 7.58 -4.58 -6.81
C HIS A 46 8.80 -5.22 -7.50
N LYS A 47 9.17 -6.44 -7.11
CA LYS A 47 10.33 -7.17 -7.65
C LYS A 47 10.24 -7.38 -9.16
N LYS A 48 9.04 -7.57 -9.72
CA LYS A 48 8.81 -7.72 -11.15
C LYS A 48 8.56 -6.39 -11.88
N SER A 49 8.55 -5.25 -11.19
CA SER A 49 8.26 -3.94 -11.76
C SER A 49 9.51 -3.24 -12.31
N LYS A 50 9.29 -2.14 -13.04
CA LYS A 50 10.36 -1.24 -13.48
C LYS A 50 11.08 -0.55 -12.33
N ARG A 51 10.50 -0.61 -11.11
CA ARG A 51 11.04 -0.01 -9.87
C ARG A 51 11.73 -1.03 -8.96
N ASN A 52 12.05 -2.23 -9.46
CA ASN A 52 12.60 -3.34 -8.69
C ASN A 52 13.94 -3.05 -7.99
N ASN A 53 14.71 -2.09 -8.50
CA ASN A 53 15.98 -1.63 -7.94
C ASN A 53 15.83 -0.37 -7.07
N LYS A 54 14.61 0.07 -6.79
CA LYS A 54 14.28 1.22 -5.95
C LYS A 54 13.75 0.76 -4.60
N ALA A 55 13.54 1.72 -3.69
CA ALA A 55 13.03 1.43 -2.35
C ALA A 55 11.65 0.77 -2.40
N PHE A 56 11.45 -0.22 -1.54
CA PHE A 56 10.16 -0.78 -1.18
C PHE A 56 9.92 -0.50 0.29
N ILE A 57 9.02 0.41 0.59
CA ILE A 57 8.71 0.86 1.94
C ILE A 57 7.35 0.31 2.35
N ILE A 58 7.23 -0.14 3.59
CA ILE A 58 5.98 -0.64 4.16
C ILE A 58 5.57 0.29 5.29
N LEU A 59 4.31 0.71 5.26
CA LEU A 59 3.65 1.42 6.35
C LEU A 59 2.43 0.61 6.78
N ASN A 60 2.38 0.18 8.04
CA ASN A 60 1.26 -0.58 8.57
C ASN A 60 0.25 0.36 9.25
N GLY A 61 -0.97 0.44 8.71
CA GLY A 61 -2.04 1.30 9.23
C GLY A 61 -2.59 0.87 10.59
N ALA A 62 -2.46 -0.41 10.96
CA ALA A 62 -3.02 -0.95 12.18
C ALA A 62 -2.16 -0.74 13.44
N LEU A 63 -0.89 -0.39 13.30
CA LEU A 63 0.08 -0.38 14.41
C LEU A 63 0.34 1.00 15.01
N LEU A 64 -0.16 2.09 14.41
CA LEU A 64 0.18 3.45 14.81
C LEU A 64 -1.05 4.21 15.29
N ASP A 65 -0.87 5.03 16.33
CA ASP A 65 -1.84 6.06 16.63
C ASP A 65 -1.83 7.15 15.53
N LYS A 66 -2.88 7.99 15.50
CA LYS A 66 -3.11 8.98 14.44
C LYS A 66 -1.93 9.92 14.25
N GLU A 67 -1.37 10.47 15.34
CA GLU A 67 -0.29 11.47 15.28
C GLU A 67 1.01 10.84 14.77
N LYS A 68 1.33 9.65 15.27
CA LYS A 68 2.48 8.89 14.79
C LYS A 68 2.31 8.46 13.35
N TYR A 69 1.10 8.05 12.95
CA TYR A 69 0.83 7.66 11.57
C TYR A 69 1.10 8.81 10.60
N GLU A 70 0.65 10.02 10.94
CA GLU A 70 0.89 11.19 10.10
C GLU A 70 2.38 11.51 9.94
N ALA A 71 3.12 11.52 11.05
CA ALA A 71 4.57 11.75 11.03
C ALA A 71 5.34 10.64 10.29
N GLU A 72 4.94 9.38 10.45
CA GLU A 72 5.54 8.24 9.75
C GLU A 72 5.29 8.29 8.24
N LEU A 73 4.12 8.73 7.81
CA LEU A 73 3.77 8.80 6.39
C LEU A 73 4.37 10.03 5.72
N PHE A 74 4.17 11.22 6.29
CA PHE A 74 4.53 12.51 5.67
C PHE A 74 5.89 13.06 6.13
N GLY A 75 6.43 12.54 7.24
CA GLY A 75 7.61 13.12 7.86
C GLY A 75 7.28 14.29 8.78
N LEU A 76 8.29 14.76 9.49
CA LEU A 76 8.19 15.81 10.50
C LEU A 76 9.36 16.78 10.39
N GLU A 77 9.09 18.06 10.43
CA GLU A 77 10.10 19.10 10.67
C GLU A 77 10.11 19.46 12.16
N LYS A 78 11.25 19.29 12.82
CA LYS A 78 11.42 19.60 14.25
C LYS A 78 11.77 21.06 14.46
N ASP A 79 11.55 21.55 15.68
CA ASP A 79 11.84 22.93 16.07
C ASP A 79 13.32 23.31 15.91
N ASP A 80 14.22 22.34 15.98
CA ASP A 80 15.66 22.52 15.76
C ASP A 80 16.06 22.57 14.28
N GLY A 81 15.06 22.49 13.36
CA GLY A 81 15.25 22.46 11.91
C GLY A 81 15.64 21.09 11.35
N SER A 82 15.78 20.06 12.18
CA SER A 82 16.06 18.70 11.70
C SER A 82 14.81 18.08 11.08
N ILE A 83 15.01 17.21 10.07
CA ILE A 83 13.94 16.58 9.32
C ILE A 83 13.92 15.07 9.59
N LEU A 84 12.75 14.56 9.97
CA LEU A 84 12.45 13.13 9.94
C LEU A 84 11.69 12.81 8.65
N TYR A 85 12.35 12.09 7.75
CA TYR A 85 11.74 11.70 6.48
C TYR A 85 10.64 10.66 6.69
N GLY A 86 9.47 10.90 6.11
CA GLY A 86 8.35 9.97 6.13
C GLY A 86 8.45 8.86 5.08
N ALA A 87 7.49 7.92 5.14
CA ALA A 87 7.43 6.78 4.23
C ALA A 87 7.30 7.22 2.76
N LEU A 88 6.57 8.29 2.45
CA LEU A 88 6.44 8.83 1.09
C LEU A 88 7.77 9.28 0.51
N GLU A 89 8.58 9.99 1.29
CA GLU A 89 9.91 10.44 0.83
C GLU A 89 10.88 9.27 0.70
N LYS A 90 10.89 8.36 1.67
CA LYS A 90 11.71 7.13 1.65
C LYS A 90 11.38 6.24 0.44
N ALA A 91 10.10 6.23 0.02
CA ALA A 91 9.63 5.46 -1.14
C ALA A 91 9.77 6.22 -2.47
N ASN A 92 10.33 7.43 -2.48
CA ASN A 92 10.41 8.24 -3.71
C ASN A 92 11.13 7.49 -4.83
N LYS A 93 10.58 7.52 -6.03
CA LYS A 93 10.96 6.72 -7.21
C LYS A 93 10.75 5.20 -7.06
N GLY A 94 10.31 4.73 -5.90
CA GLY A 94 10.07 3.33 -5.57
C GLY A 94 8.59 3.00 -5.39
N THR A 95 8.33 2.11 -4.43
CA THR A 95 6.99 1.61 -4.11
C THR A 95 6.71 1.76 -2.61
N LEU A 96 5.53 2.26 -2.28
CA LEU A 96 5.00 2.29 -0.92
C LEU A 96 3.87 1.26 -0.82
N LEU A 97 4.00 0.31 0.11
CA LEU A 97 2.91 -0.54 0.55
C LEU A 97 2.28 0.08 1.80
N ILE A 98 1.00 0.43 1.70
CA ILE A 98 0.17 0.73 2.88
C ILE A 98 -0.58 -0.55 3.26
N ASP A 99 -0.09 -1.24 4.27
CA ASP A 99 -0.74 -2.45 4.78
C ASP A 99 -1.88 -2.08 5.74
N GLN A 100 -3.01 -2.76 5.63
CA GLN A 100 -4.24 -2.48 6.38
C GLN A 100 -4.75 -1.05 6.16
N VAL A 101 -4.95 -0.66 4.92
CA VAL A 101 -5.41 0.70 4.53
C VAL A 101 -6.76 1.07 5.16
N SER A 102 -7.60 0.10 5.50
CA SER A 102 -8.87 0.28 6.20
C SER A 102 -8.73 0.86 7.62
N GLU A 103 -7.56 0.75 8.23
CA GLU A 103 -7.32 1.23 9.61
C GLU A 103 -6.86 2.69 9.67
N ILE A 104 -6.63 3.31 8.51
CA ILE A 104 -6.15 4.69 8.43
C ILE A 104 -7.25 5.67 8.89
N PRO A 105 -6.97 6.61 9.79
CA PRO A 105 -7.92 7.65 10.18
C PRO A 105 -8.41 8.48 8.98
N LEU A 106 -9.70 8.86 8.97
CA LEU A 106 -10.33 9.60 7.87
C LEU A 106 -9.60 10.90 7.48
N GLU A 107 -9.03 11.60 8.44
CA GLU A 107 -8.25 12.82 8.18
C GLU A 107 -6.99 12.52 7.36
N ILE A 108 -6.31 11.42 7.69
CA ILE A 108 -5.12 10.96 6.95
C ILE A 108 -5.50 10.47 5.56
N GLN A 109 -6.64 9.78 5.43
CA GLN A 109 -7.17 9.39 4.12
C GLN A 109 -7.34 10.60 3.20
N SER A 110 -7.83 11.74 3.71
CA SER A 110 -7.95 12.98 2.94
C SER A 110 -6.60 13.53 2.48
N LYS A 111 -5.58 13.44 3.32
CA LYS A 111 -4.22 13.88 2.98
C LYS A 111 -3.58 12.96 1.93
N ILE A 112 -3.78 11.64 2.06
CA ILE A 112 -3.33 10.67 1.05
C ILE A 112 -3.96 10.97 -0.31
N LEU A 113 -5.28 11.23 -0.34
CA LEU A 113 -5.98 11.57 -1.59
C LEU A 113 -5.34 12.79 -2.27
N ARG A 114 -4.99 13.84 -1.51
CA ARG A 114 -4.28 15.01 -2.04
C ARG A 114 -2.93 14.64 -2.64
N VAL A 115 -2.12 13.85 -1.94
CA VAL A 115 -0.82 13.40 -2.48
C VAL A 115 -0.98 12.64 -3.79
N LEU A 116 -2.00 11.77 -3.87
CA LEU A 116 -2.27 11.01 -5.10
C LEU A 116 -2.75 11.87 -6.27
N THR A 117 -3.30 13.05 -5.99
CA THR A 117 -3.76 14.00 -6.99
C THR A 117 -2.65 14.95 -7.41
N ASP A 118 -1.98 15.56 -6.44
CA ASP A 118 -1.06 16.68 -6.66
C ASP A 118 0.40 16.24 -6.76
N GLN A 119 0.70 15.00 -6.33
CA GLN A 119 2.06 14.44 -6.18
C GLN A 119 2.96 15.31 -5.27
N LYS A 120 2.33 16.03 -4.35
CA LYS A 120 2.97 16.93 -3.39
C LYS A 120 2.28 16.84 -2.05
N PHE A 121 3.05 17.12 -1.00
CA PHE A 121 2.55 17.24 0.37
C PHE A 121 3.45 18.15 1.18
N LYS A 122 3.04 18.46 2.41
CA LYS A 122 3.88 19.12 3.41
C LYS A 122 4.14 18.14 4.56
N ARG A 123 5.35 18.20 5.11
CA ARG A 123 5.66 17.47 6.35
C ARG A 123 4.86 18.04 7.51
N VAL A 124 4.66 17.25 8.54
CA VAL A 124 4.10 17.76 9.81
C VAL A 124 4.99 18.90 10.31
N ASN A 125 4.40 20.00 10.72
CA ASN A 125 5.05 21.26 11.09
C ASN A 125 5.88 21.94 9.97
N GLY A 126 5.89 21.38 8.76
CA GLY A 126 6.61 21.94 7.63
C GLY A 126 5.77 22.94 6.82
N SER A 127 6.41 23.92 6.22
CA SER A 127 5.78 24.89 5.32
C SER A 127 6.04 24.60 3.84
N ASN A 128 7.11 23.89 3.53
CA ASN A 128 7.56 23.64 2.17
C ASN A 128 6.84 22.45 1.52
N ASP A 129 6.54 22.58 0.23
CA ASP A 129 6.03 21.47 -0.57
C ASP A 129 7.13 20.46 -0.87
N VAL A 130 6.81 19.19 -0.66
CA VAL A 130 7.65 18.04 -1.00
C VAL A 130 7.01 17.30 -2.16
N SER A 131 7.74 17.14 -3.27
CA SER A 131 7.27 16.40 -4.43
C SER A 131 7.80 14.97 -4.40
N VAL A 132 6.95 13.99 -4.72
CA VAL A 132 7.31 12.56 -4.76
C VAL A 132 6.68 11.88 -5.96
N ASP A 133 7.38 10.87 -6.46
CA ASP A 133 6.91 9.94 -7.47
C ASP A 133 6.93 8.53 -6.86
N VAL A 134 5.79 8.09 -6.35
CA VAL A 134 5.67 6.83 -5.61
C VAL A 134 4.60 5.95 -6.24
N ARG A 135 4.94 4.69 -6.54
CA ARG A 135 3.94 3.67 -6.84
C ARG A 135 3.28 3.21 -5.55
N LEU A 136 1.96 3.35 -5.46
CA LEU A 136 1.20 2.93 -4.29
C LEU A 136 0.60 1.53 -4.48
N ILE A 137 0.82 0.67 -3.49
CA ILE A 137 0.11 -0.60 -3.29
C ILE A 137 -0.57 -0.52 -1.92
N CYS A 138 -1.84 -0.92 -1.84
CA CYS A 138 -2.59 -0.99 -0.59
C CYS A 138 -2.97 -2.44 -0.30
N SER A 139 -3.08 -2.80 0.97
CA SER A 139 -3.70 -4.05 1.37
C SER A 139 -4.85 -3.81 2.35
N SER A 140 -5.84 -4.69 2.35
CA SER A 140 -6.93 -4.69 3.31
C SER A 140 -7.35 -6.10 3.69
N SER A 141 -7.66 -6.31 4.96
CA SER A 141 -8.37 -7.51 5.44
C SER A 141 -9.86 -7.29 5.64
N LYS A 142 -10.30 -6.03 5.58
CA LYS A 142 -11.71 -5.64 5.63
C LYS A 142 -12.24 -5.35 4.23
N ASP A 143 -13.55 -5.54 4.05
CA ASP A 143 -14.26 -5.11 2.86
C ASP A 143 -14.38 -3.58 2.85
N LEU A 144 -13.60 -2.92 1.98
CA LEU A 144 -13.57 -1.47 1.91
C LEU A 144 -14.92 -0.86 1.49
N LYS A 145 -15.76 -1.58 0.75
CA LYS A 145 -17.09 -1.10 0.40
C LYS A 145 -17.98 -1.01 1.64
N LYS A 146 -17.91 -2.00 2.52
CA LYS A 146 -18.60 -1.96 3.81
C LYS A 146 -18.05 -0.87 4.72
N GLU A 147 -16.74 -0.66 4.72
CA GLU A 147 -16.13 0.44 5.49
C GLU A 147 -16.59 1.82 4.98
N ILE A 148 -16.85 1.96 3.66
CA ILE A 148 -17.45 3.17 3.08
C ILE A 148 -18.89 3.35 3.58
N GLU A 149 -19.71 2.30 3.52
CA GLU A 149 -21.12 2.33 3.95
C GLU A 149 -21.29 2.77 5.42
N ILE A 150 -20.38 2.35 6.29
CA ILE A 150 -20.39 2.71 7.72
C ILE A 150 -19.59 3.98 8.05
N GLY A 151 -19.04 4.65 7.03
CA GLY A 151 -18.36 5.94 7.17
C GLY A 151 -16.93 5.88 7.70
N ASN A 152 -16.28 4.71 7.71
CA ASN A 152 -14.88 4.54 8.17
C ASN A 152 -13.86 4.72 7.05
N PHE A 153 -14.29 4.63 5.80
CA PHE A 153 -13.41 4.80 4.64
C PHE A 153 -14.04 5.75 3.62
N ARG A 154 -13.22 6.59 3.01
CA ARG A 154 -13.67 7.57 2.02
C ARG A 154 -13.86 6.92 0.65
N GLU A 155 -15.01 7.15 0.04
CA GLU A 155 -15.33 6.65 -1.29
C GLU A 155 -14.41 7.25 -2.37
N ASP A 156 -14.08 8.54 -2.26
CA ASP A 156 -13.19 9.21 -3.21
C ASP A 156 -11.76 8.65 -3.19
N LEU A 157 -11.24 8.31 -2.01
CA LEU A 157 -9.97 7.63 -1.87
C LEU A 157 -10.04 6.21 -2.44
N PHE A 158 -11.11 5.45 -2.15
CA PHE A 158 -11.30 4.11 -2.70
C PHE A 158 -11.21 4.11 -4.22
N HIS A 159 -11.95 4.97 -4.90
CA HIS A 159 -11.90 5.08 -6.37
C HIS A 159 -10.52 5.47 -6.90
N ARG A 160 -9.76 6.23 -6.11
CA ARG A 160 -8.42 6.65 -6.51
C ARG A 160 -7.38 5.55 -6.39
N ILE A 161 -7.49 4.67 -5.39
CA ILE A 161 -6.52 3.57 -5.15
C ILE A 161 -6.94 2.25 -5.81
N ASN A 162 -8.21 2.02 -6.06
CA ASN A 162 -8.74 0.79 -6.65
C ASN A 162 -8.67 0.82 -8.19
N VAL A 163 -7.47 0.83 -8.74
CA VAL A 163 -7.24 0.73 -10.19
C VAL A 163 -7.13 -0.74 -10.61
N PHE A 164 -6.38 -1.53 -9.86
CA PHE A 164 -6.35 -2.99 -9.95
C PHE A 164 -6.64 -3.62 -8.60
N GLU A 165 -7.42 -4.68 -8.61
CA GLU A 165 -7.79 -5.44 -7.42
C GLU A 165 -7.29 -6.87 -7.52
N ILE A 166 -6.60 -7.33 -6.48
CA ILE A 166 -6.17 -8.71 -6.30
C ILE A 166 -6.85 -9.24 -5.04
N ASN A 167 -7.62 -10.31 -5.19
CA ASN A 167 -8.26 -10.99 -4.07
C ASN A 167 -7.50 -12.27 -3.75
N ILE A 168 -7.05 -12.41 -2.52
CA ILE A 168 -6.32 -13.60 -2.03
C ILE A 168 -7.24 -14.39 -1.13
N GLU A 169 -7.49 -15.64 -1.50
CA GLU A 169 -8.27 -16.56 -0.69
C GLU A 169 -7.52 -16.96 0.61
N PRO A 170 -8.26 -17.35 1.66
CA PRO A 170 -7.66 -17.87 2.88
C PRO A 170 -6.81 -19.11 2.60
N LEU A 171 -5.74 -19.33 3.39
CA LEU A 171 -4.83 -20.48 3.24
C LEU A 171 -5.55 -21.84 3.31
N ASN A 172 -6.57 -21.96 4.16
CA ASN A 172 -7.36 -23.21 4.30
C ASN A 172 -8.18 -23.57 3.04
N GLN A 173 -8.39 -22.65 2.12
CA GLN A 173 -9.03 -22.92 0.83
C GLN A 173 -8.02 -23.17 -0.30
N ARG A 174 -6.73 -23.11 0.01
CA ARG A 174 -5.59 -23.29 -0.89
C ARG A 174 -4.70 -24.45 -0.47
N ILE A 175 -5.32 -25.63 -0.29
CA ILE A 175 -4.64 -26.86 0.20
C ILE A 175 -3.47 -27.25 -0.71
N SER A 176 -3.48 -26.83 -1.98
CA SER A 176 -2.37 -27.05 -2.92
C SER A 176 -1.14 -26.17 -2.65
N ASP A 177 -1.26 -25.16 -1.80
CA ASP A 177 -0.20 -24.19 -1.52
C ASP A 177 0.47 -24.45 -0.15
N ILE A 178 0.02 -25.50 0.58
CA ILE A 178 0.58 -26.00 1.82
C ILE A 178 1.37 -27.27 1.54
#